data_8078f222df293ec9405af37ccba8b71c
#
_entry.id   8078f222df293ec9405af37ccba8b71c
#
_cell.length_a   1.000
_cell.length_b   1.000
_cell.length_c   1.000
_cell.angle_alpha   90.00
_cell.angle_beta   90.00
_cell.angle_gamma   90.00
#
_symmetry.space_group_name_H-M   'P 1'
#
loop_
_entity.id
_entity.type
_entity.pdbx_description
1 polymer ?
#
loop_
_entity_poly.entity_id
_entity_poly.type
_entity_poly.pdbx_seq_one_letter_code
_entity_poly.pdbx_strand_id
1 'polypeptide(L)'
;FGVNLRADAEDAAERCELMIRHGVRVASFALAPKPELIARLKENGLVVVPSIGAAKHAVKVASWGADAVIVQGGEGGGHTGPVATTLLLPSVIDALGGAGNTSIPVIAGGGFFDGRGLVAALAYGAAGVAMGTRFLLTSDSRVPDAVKQQYLEKGLQDTVVSTRVDGMPHRVLRTGLVNALESGSPVKGMLAAVQNANKFKSMTGMKWQALARDGLNMKKASDRTWQQIVMAANTPMLLKAGLVEGNTEAGVLASGQVVGMIEDLPSCDELIQRIMGQAHQRLETLRNFG
;
A
#
# COMPACT_ATOMS: atom_id res chain seq x y z
N PHE A 1 18.48 -3.17 -4.47
CA PHE A 1 17.01 -3.11 -4.57
C PHE A 1 16.37 -3.67 -3.31
N GLY A 2 15.10 -3.30 -3.09
CA GLY A 2 14.27 -3.82 -2.02
C GLY A 2 13.11 -4.65 -2.56
N VAL A 3 12.57 -5.54 -1.72
CA VAL A 3 11.38 -6.36 -2.03
C VAL A 3 10.33 -6.14 -0.96
N ASN A 4 9.08 -5.92 -1.40
CA ASN A 4 7.94 -5.84 -0.51
C ASN A 4 7.23 -7.19 -0.41
N LEU A 5 6.86 -7.58 0.81
CA LEU A 5 6.24 -8.86 1.12
C LEU A 5 5.03 -8.65 2.04
N ARG A 6 3.96 -9.40 1.84
CA ARG A 6 2.89 -9.50 2.83
C ARG A 6 3.33 -10.37 4.00
N ALA A 7 3.29 -9.81 5.20
CA ALA A 7 3.73 -10.51 6.41
C ALA A 7 2.83 -11.69 6.82
N ASP A 8 1.56 -11.67 6.39
CA ASP A 8 0.54 -12.69 6.65
C ASP A 8 0.44 -13.76 5.54
N ALA A 9 1.33 -13.73 4.54
CA ALA A 9 1.38 -14.77 3.51
C ALA A 9 1.86 -16.10 4.11
N GLU A 10 1.26 -17.23 3.71
CA GLU A 10 1.61 -18.56 4.21
C GLU A 10 3.08 -18.90 3.91
N ASP A 11 3.59 -18.45 2.77
CA ASP A 11 4.96 -18.65 2.29
C ASP A 11 5.91 -17.48 2.64
N ALA A 12 5.53 -16.61 3.60
CA ALA A 12 6.34 -15.44 3.97
C ALA A 12 7.77 -15.83 4.39
N ALA A 13 7.92 -16.92 5.16
CA ALA A 13 9.22 -17.41 5.58
C ALA A 13 10.08 -17.89 4.41
N GLU A 14 9.52 -18.65 3.48
CA GLU A 14 10.21 -19.12 2.27
C GLU A 14 10.66 -17.96 1.38
N ARG A 15 9.82 -16.92 1.25
CA ARG A 15 10.15 -15.69 0.51
C ARG A 15 11.26 -14.90 1.19
N CYS A 16 11.30 -14.87 2.52
CA CYS A 16 12.42 -14.28 3.25
C CYS A 16 13.74 -15.01 2.95
N GLU A 17 13.73 -16.35 2.91
CA GLU A 17 14.92 -17.14 2.53
C GLU A 17 15.31 -16.91 1.07
N LEU A 18 14.35 -16.70 0.16
CA LEU A 18 14.64 -16.28 -1.22
C LEU A 18 15.33 -14.91 -1.25
N MET A 19 14.84 -13.94 -0.49
CA MET A 19 15.43 -12.59 -0.40
C MET A 19 16.89 -12.68 0.08
N ILE A 20 17.16 -13.46 1.12
CA ILE A 20 18.52 -13.70 1.64
C ILE A 20 19.41 -14.30 0.56
N ARG A 21 18.99 -15.40 -0.07
CA ARG A 21 19.77 -16.09 -1.12
C ARG A 21 20.08 -15.21 -2.33
N HIS A 22 19.19 -14.30 -2.69
CA HIS A 22 19.36 -13.41 -3.85
C HIS A 22 19.99 -12.05 -3.50
N GLY A 23 20.50 -11.87 -2.28
CA GLY A 23 21.20 -10.66 -1.88
C GLY A 23 20.33 -9.40 -1.87
N VAL A 24 19.05 -9.56 -1.56
CA VAL A 24 18.13 -8.41 -1.37
C VAL A 24 18.62 -7.60 -0.19
N ARG A 25 18.69 -6.27 -0.35
CA ARG A 25 19.22 -5.38 0.69
C ARG A 25 18.15 -4.85 1.63
N VAL A 26 16.92 -4.69 1.15
CA VAL A 26 15.81 -4.11 1.92
C VAL A 26 14.60 -5.03 1.83
N ALA A 27 14.10 -5.47 2.98
CA ALA A 27 12.83 -6.18 3.12
C ALA A 27 11.77 -5.22 3.65
N SER A 28 10.83 -4.83 2.80
CA SER A 28 9.64 -4.07 3.22
C SER A 28 8.47 -5.01 3.45
N PHE A 29 7.63 -4.70 4.43
CA PHE A 29 6.45 -5.52 4.75
C PHE A 29 5.17 -4.71 4.70
N ALA A 30 4.19 -5.21 3.96
CA ALA A 30 2.80 -4.85 4.16
C ALA A 30 2.30 -5.60 5.40
N LEU A 31 1.86 -4.88 6.43
CA LEU A 31 1.61 -5.37 7.78
C LEU A 31 2.90 -5.64 8.58
N ALA A 32 2.76 -5.76 9.91
CA ALA A 32 3.88 -6.08 10.79
C ALA A 32 4.24 -7.57 10.69
N PRO A 33 5.47 -7.93 10.34
CA PRO A 33 5.92 -9.33 10.32
C PRO A 33 6.07 -9.87 11.74
N LYS A 34 6.20 -11.18 11.86
CA LYS A 34 6.54 -11.83 13.13
C LYS A 34 7.97 -11.48 13.54
N PRO A 35 8.28 -11.41 14.87
CA PRO A 35 9.63 -11.10 15.37
C PRO A 35 10.72 -11.99 14.79
N GLU A 36 10.41 -13.28 14.60
CA GLU A 36 11.36 -14.27 14.08
C GLU A 36 11.79 -13.96 12.65
N LEU A 37 10.88 -13.43 11.82
CA LEU A 37 11.20 -13.02 10.44
C LEU A 37 12.08 -11.78 10.43
N ILE A 38 11.83 -10.81 11.33
CA ILE A 38 12.69 -9.63 11.48
C ILE A 38 14.08 -10.07 11.89
N ALA A 39 14.22 -10.88 12.95
CA ALA A 39 15.49 -11.36 13.43
C ALA A 39 16.26 -12.10 12.31
N ARG A 40 15.60 -13.01 11.61
CA ARG A 40 16.22 -13.80 10.53
C ARG A 40 16.77 -12.95 9.40
N LEU A 41 16.02 -11.91 8.98
CA LEU A 41 16.47 -10.99 7.93
C LEU A 41 17.63 -10.12 8.43
N LYS A 42 17.56 -9.63 9.66
CA LYS A 42 18.61 -8.83 10.30
C LYS A 42 19.92 -9.58 10.45
N GLU A 43 19.88 -10.85 10.89
CA GLU A 43 21.04 -11.76 10.97
C GLU A 43 21.76 -11.91 9.63
N ASN A 44 21.05 -11.74 8.51
CA ASN A 44 21.59 -11.79 7.16
C ASN A 44 21.85 -10.40 6.54
N GLY A 45 21.86 -9.35 7.35
CA GLY A 45 22.26 -8.01 6.94
C GLY A 45 21.22 -7.24 6.11
N LEU A 46 19.95 -7.67 6.08
CA LEU A 46 18.89 -6.95 5.39
C LEU A 46 18.36 -5.82 6.29
N VAL A 47 18.04 -4.71 5.66
CA VAL A 47 17.28 -3.61 6.28
C VAL A 47 15.79 -3.97 6.26
N VAL A 48 15.13 -3.92 7.43
CA VAL A 48 13.74 -4.35 7.59
C VAL A 48 12.84 -3.15 7.84
N VAL A 49 11.85 -2.92 6.94
CA VAL A 49 10.98 -1.74 6.93
C VAL A 49 9.50 -2.15 6.86
N PRO A 50 8.83 -2.42 7.99
CA PRO A 50 7.40 -2.71 8.01
C PRO A 50 6.54 -1.48 7.80
N SER A 51 5.38 -1.65 7.13
CA SER A 51 4.33 -0.64 7.08
C SER A 51 3.37 -0.81 8.26
N ILE A 52 3.04 0.30 8.93
CA ILE A 52 2.19 0.32 10.12
C ILE A 52 1.12 1.40 10.01
N GLY A 53 0.00 1.21 10.70
CA GLY A 53 -1.12 2.14 10.75
C GLY A 53 -1.52 2.56 12.18
N ALA A 54 -0.66 2.33 13.19
CA ALA A 54 -0.90 2.75 14.57
C ALA A 54 0.39 2.87 15.38
N ALA A 55 0.45 3.81 16.32
CA ALA A 55 1.62 4.06 17.17
C ALA A 55 2.08 2.81 17.93
N LYS A 56 1.13 2.05 18.52
CA LYS A 56 1.44 0.79 19.23
C LYS A 56 2.15 -0.25 18.34
N HIS A 57 1.86 -0.25 17.04
CA HIS A 57 2.52 -1.17 16.10
C HIS A 57 3.95 -0.71 15.78
N ALA A 58 4.18 0.62 15.69
CA ALA A 58 5.51 1.17 15.50
C ALA A 58 6.45 0.82 16.66
N VAL A 59 6.02 1.07 17.90
CA VAL A 59 6.77 0.70 19.11
C VAL A 59 7.08 -0.79 19.13
N LYS A 60 6.09 -1.62 18.78
CA LYS A 60 6.23 -3.07 18.77
C LYS A 60 7.27 -3.56 17.75
N VAL A 61 7.22 -3.09 16.50
CA VAL A 61 8.19 -3.53 15.49
C VAL A 61 9.57 -2.94 15.72
N ALA A 62 9.68 -1.74 16.30
CA ALA A 62 10.94 -1.16 16.73
C ALA A 62 11.60 -2.02 17.81
N SER A 63 10.84 -2.47 18.82
CA SER A 63 11.35 -3.37 19.86
C SER A 63 11.77 -4.75 19.33
N TRP A 64 11.29 -5.15 18.17
CA TRP A 64 11.68 -6.38 17.47
C TRP A 64 12.89 -6.20 16.53
N GLY A 65 13.45 -4.98 16.44
CA GLY A 65 14.65 -4.69 15.66
C GLY A 65 14.41 -4.25 14.23
N ALA A 66 13.21 -3.75 13.88
CA ALA A 66 12.99 -3.07 12.60
C ALA A 66 13.91 -1.85 12.48
N ASP A 67 14.44 -1.61 11.27
CA ASP A 67 15.37 -0.51 10.99
C ASP A 67 14.67 0.82 10.71
N ALA A 68 13.45 0.78 10.22
CA ALA A 68 12.59 1.92 9.95
C ALA A 68 11.13 1.47 9.88
N VAL A 69 10.19 2.41 9.88
CA VAL A 69 8.78 2.13 9.62
C VAL A 69 8.21 3.03 8.54
N ILE A 70 7.31 2.48 7.71
CA ILE A 70 6.44 3.27 6.85
C ILE A 70 5.12 3.47 7.59
N VAL A 71 4.74 4.72 7.84
CA VAL A 71 3.49 5.11 8.50
C VAL A 71 2.51 5.53 7.43
N GLN A 72 1.48 4.73 7.19
CA GLN A 72 0.48 5.04 6.18
C GLN A 72 -0.84 5.48 6.82
N GLY A 73 -1.19 6.75 6.60
CA GLY A 73 -2.47 7.31 7.02
C GLY A 73 -3.65 6.95 6.10
N GLY A 74 -4.83 7.39 6.50
CA GLY A 74 -6.11 7.08 5.86
C GLY A 74 -6.24 7.52 4.40
N GLU A 75 -5.45 8.49 3.95
CA GLU A 75 -5.42 8.97 2.57
C GLU A 75 -4.66 8.04 1.62
N GLY A 76 -3.92 7.06 2.16
CA GLY A 76 -3.16 6.09 1.39
C GLY A 76 -4.03 5.18 0.53
N GLY A 77 -3.51 4.78 -0.63
CA GLY A 77 -4.13 3.81 -1.52
C GLY A 77 -3.87 2.37 -1.10
N GLY A 78 -4.70 1.45 -1.57
CA GLY A 78 -4.61 0.06 -1.14
C GLY A 78 -5.16 -0.12 0.27
N HIS A 79 -4.64 -1.12 1.00
CA HIS A 79 -5.03 -1.31 2.41
C HIS A 79 -4.67 -0.07 3.24
N THR A 80 -5.65 0.47 3.96
CA THR A 80 -5.49 1.71 4.71
C THR A 80 -6.24 1.66 6.04
N GLY A 81 -5.81 2.52 6.99
CA GLY A 81 -6.50 2.71 8.26
C GLY A 81 -7.47 3.90 8.21
N PRO A 82 -8.22 4.13 9.30
CA PRO A 82 -9.18 5.24 9.37
C PRO A 82 -8.55 6.57 9.81
N VAL A 83 -7.30 6.55 10.29
CA VAL A 83 -6.67 7.74 10.89
C VAL A 83 -5.98 8.57 9.81
N ALA A 84 -6.30 9.87 9.75
CA ALA A 84 -5.64 10.81 8.84
C ALA A 84 -4.13 10.89 9.11
N THR A 85 -3.34 11.05 8.04
CA THR A 85 -1.86 11.11 8.12
C THR A 85 -1.39 12.22 9.05
N THR A 86 -2.06 13.38 9.05
CA THR A 86 -1.74 14.53 9.90
C THR A 86 -1.88 14.26 11.41
N LEU A 87 -2.63 13.26 11.82
CA LEU A 87 -2.79 12.83 13.21
C LEU A 87 -1.97 11.58 13.52
N LEU A 88 -1.92 10.64 12.57
CA LEU A 88 -1.21 9.39 12.76
C LEU A 88 0.31 9.60 12.85
N LEU A 89 0.85 10.45 11.97
CA LEU A 89 2.29 10.66 11.88
C LEU A 89 2.88 11.23 13.18
N PRO A 90 2.41 12.37 13.74
CA PRO A 90 2.91 12.86 15.02
C PRO A 90 2.68 11.86 16.16
N SER A 91 1.54 11.16 16.20
CA SER A 91 1.27 10.13 17.21
C SER A 91 2.32 9.00 17.19
N VAL A 92 2.78 8.59 16.01
CA VAL A 92 3.84 7.58 15.88
C VAL A 92 5.20 8.16 16.26
N ILE A 93 5.51 9.37 15.81
CA ILE A 93 6.77 10.08 16.14
C ILE A 93 6.92 10.22 17.65
N ASP A 94 5.88 10.70 18.35
CA ASP A 94 5.88 10.86 19.80
C ASP A 94 6.08 9.51 20.52
N ALA A 95 5.40 8.47 20.06
CA ALA A 95 5.52 7.12 20.64
C ALA A 95 6.91 6.49 20.44
N LEU A 96 7.68 6.91 19.46
CA LEU A 96 9.04 6.44 19.17
C LEU A 96 10.13 7.30 19.82
N GLY A 97 9.79 8.37 20.57
CA GLY A 97 10.75 9.21 21.28
C GLY A 97 10.68 10.70 20.96
N GLY A 98 9.78 11.12 20.09
CA GLY A 98 9.56 12.50 19.67
C GLY A 98 10.37 12.95 18.45
N ALA A 99 10.01 14.11 17.90
CA ALA A 99 10.64 14.66 16.70
C ALA A 99 12.14 14.90 16.93
N GLY A 100 12.95 14.42 15.96
CA GLY A 100 14.42 14.49 16.03
C GLY A 100 15.08 13.47 16.97
N ASN A 101 14.30 12.65 17.67
CA ASN A 101 14.82 11.72 18.69
C ASN A 101 14.12 10.33 18.61
N THR A 102 13.52 10.00 17.47
CA THR A 102 12.86 8.70 17.26
C THR A 102 13.88 7.57 17.31
N SER A 103 13.51 6.46 17.98
CA SER A 103 14.35 5.25 18.11
C SER A 103 14.71 4.61 16.75
N ILE A 104 13.84 4.78 15.74
CA ILE A 104 14.05 4.36 14.35
C ILE A 104 13.47 5.41 13.39
N PRO A 105 14.00 5.55 12.16
CA PRO A 105 13.45 6.45 11.14
C PRO A 105 11.99 6.15 10.81
N VAL A 106 11.20 7.19 10.66
CA VAL A 106 9.80 7.15 10.25
C VAL A 106 9.64 7.70 8.83
N ILE A 107 9.06 6.92 7.94
CA ILE A 107 8.77 7.29 6.56
C ILE A 107 7.26 7.52 6.45
N ALA A 108 6.85 8.74 6.08
CA ALA A 108 5.44 9.11 5.99
C ALA A 108 4.83 8.67 4.66
N GLY A 109 3.69 7.98 4.68
CA GLY A 109 2.93 7.52 3.52
C GLY A 109 1.45 7.90 3.61
N GLY A 110 0.81 8.11 2.46
CA GLY A 110 -0.58 8.57 2.37
C GLY A 110 -0.70 10.10 2.39
N GLY A 111 -1.30 10.65 1.34
CA GLY A 111 -1.52 12.09 1.23
C GLY A 111 -0.35 12.91 0.63
N PHE A 112 0.77 12.29 0.26
CA PHE A 112 1.96 12.98 -0.25
C PHE A 112 2.11 12.80 -1.76
N PHE A 113 2.42 13.90 -2.49
CA PHE A 113 2.59 13.87 -3.95
C PHE A 113 3.57 14.95 -4.49
N ASP A 114 3.99 15.93 -3.67
CA ASP A 114 4.86 17.04 -4.07
C ASP A 114 5.82 17.47 -2.94
N GLY A 115 6.65 18.51 -3.19
CA GLY A 115 7.62 19.02 -2.22
C GLY A 115 7.01 19.67 -0.99
N ARG A 116 5.78 20.20 -1.06
CA ARG A 116 5.06 20.75 0.11
C ARG A 116 4.76 19.64 1.10
N GLY A 117 4.32 18.48 0.58
CA GLY A 117 4.07 17.30 1.39
C GLY A 117 5.35 16.76 2.04
N LEU A 118 6.48 16.76 1.33
CA LEU A 118 7.77 16.38 1.90
C LEU A 118 8.15 17.28 3.08
N VAL A 119 8.06 18.61 2.91
CA VAL A 119 8.37 19.56 4.00
C VAL A 119 7.44 19.38 5.19
N ALA A 120 6.14 19.18 4.96
CA ALA A 120 5.17 18.92 6.03
C ALA A 120 5.52 17.62 6.80
N ALA A 121 5.88 16.54 6.11
CA ALA A 121 6.30 15.30 6.76
C ALA A 121 7.57 15.47 7.60
N LEU A 122 8.57 16.20 7.08
CA LEU A 122 9.80 16.53 7.82
C LEU A 122 9.48 17.39 9.06
N ALA A 123 8.56 18.35 8.95
CA ALA A 123 8.12 19.18 10.07
C ALA A 123 7.43 18.38 11.18
N TYR A 124 6.74 17.29 10.84
CA TYR A 124 6.22 16.33 11.82
C TYR A 124 7.31 15.45 12.47
N GLY A 125 8.55 15.47 11.94
CA GLY A 125 9.66 14.64 12.41
C GLY A 125 9.88 13.34 11.64
N ALA A 126 9.24 13.15 10.49
CA ALA A 126 9.54 12.03 9.61
C ALA A 126 10.92 12.19 8.95
N ALA A 127 11.56 11.09 8.61
CA ALA A 127 12.84 11.06 7.89
C ALA A 127 12.66 11.19 6.36
N GLY A 128 11.44 11.04 5.85
CA GLY A 128 11.12 11.12 4.43
C GLY A 128 9.69 10.70 4.14
N VAL A 129 9.35 10.58 2.84
CA VAL A 129 8.01 10.23 2.38
C VAL A 129 8.02 9.03 1.43
N ALA A 130 6.93 8.26 1.45
CA ALA A 130 6.62 7.20 0.49
C ALA A 130 5.39 7.60 -0.34
N MET A 131 5.52 7.60 -1.65
CA MET A 131 4.48 8.03 -2.59
C MET A 131 4.14 6.88 -3.53
N GLY A 132 2.97 6.25 -3.39
CA GLY A 132 2.51 5.19 -4.29
C GLY A 132 1.87 5.75 -5.56
N THR A 133 0.71 6.39 -5.42
CA THR A 133 -0.08 6.90 -6.56
C THR A 133 0.69 7.92 -7.40
N ARG A 134 1.52 8.79 -6.78
CA ARG A 134 2.32 9.75 -7.52
C ARG A 134 3.34 9.07 -8.46
N PHE A 135 4.05 8.03 -7.98
CA PHE A 135 5.00 7.29 -8.81
C PHE A 135 4.32 6.31 -9.78
N LEU A 136 3.12 5.80 -9.45
CA LEU A 136 2.29 5.07 -10.40
C LEU A 136 1.97 5.96 -11.62
N LEU A 137 1.75 7.25 -11.41
CA LEU A 137 1.47 8.25 -12.44
C LEU A 137 2.76 8.93 -12.92
N THR A 138 3.67 8.13 -13.44
CA THR A 138 4.89 8.56 -14.14
C THR A 138 4.98 7.87 -15.50
N SER A 139 5.76 8.43 -16.43
CA SER A 139 6.03 7.79 -17.72
C SER A 139 6.78 6.47 -17.59
N ASP A 140 7.63 6.34 -16.54
CA ASP A 140 8.41 5.13 -16.28
C ASP A 140 7.59 3.97 -15.68
N SER A 141 6.40 4.26 -15.14
CA SER A 141 5.51 3.23 -14.62
C SER A 141 4.99 2.34 -15.75
N ARG A 142 5.04 1.02 -15.54
CA ARG A 142 4.55 0.00 -16.49
C ARG A 142 3.02 -0.17 -16.49
N VAL A 143 2.29 0.61 -15.69
CA VAL A 143 0.84 0.66 -15.75
C VAL A 143 0.43 1.15 -17.14
N PRO A 144 -0.54 0.51 -17.83
CA PRO A 144 -0.97 0.91 -19.17
C PRO A 144 -1.42 2.37 -19.22
N ASP A 145 -1.06 3.09 -20.28
CA ASP A 145 -1.36 4.52 -20.40
C ASP A 145 -2.85 4.83 -20.34
N ALA A 146 -3.70 3.98 -20.92
CA ALA A 146 -5.15 4.10 -20.79
C ALA A 146 -5.64 4.06 -19.35
N VAL A 147 -4.97 3.30 -18.48
CA VAL A 147 -5.26 3.28 -17.04
C VAL A 147 -4.77 4.55 -16.37
N LYS A 148 -3.53 5.01 -16.69
CA LYS A 148 -3.00 6.27 -16.14
C LYS A 148 -3.92 7.46 -16.49
N GLN A 149 -4.45 7.51 -17.70
CA GLN A 149 -5.42 8.55 -18.11
C GLN A 149 -6.68 8.52 -17.24
N GLN A 150 -7.22 7.34 -16.93
CA GLN A 150 -8.36 7.25 -16.01
C GLN A 150 -8.05 7.78 -14.61
N TYR A 151 -6.81 7.64 -14.12
CA TYR A 151 -6.40 8.24 -12.86
C TYR A 151 -6.35 9.77 -12.96
N LEU A 152 -5.82 10.34 -14.05
CA LEU A 152 -5.71 11.79 -14.26
C LEU A 152 -7.08 12.49 -14.39
N GLU A 153 -8.13 11.75 -14.75
CA GLU A 153 -9.51 12.26 -14.82
C GLU A 153 -10.20 12.31 -13.44
N LYS A 154 -9.55 11.82 -12.37
CA LYS A 154 -10.17 11.70 -11.04
C LYS A 154 -9.86 12.89 -10.14
N GLY A 155 -10.88 13.32 -9.40
CA GLY A 155 -10.77 14.32 -8.36
C GLY A 155 -10.56 13.70 -6.97
N LEU A 156 -10.43 14.57 -5.95
CA LEU A 156 -10.23 14.17 -4.54
C LEU A 156 -11.36 13.30 -3.98
N GLN A 157 -12.57 13.38 -4.53
CA GLN A 157 -13.75 12.64 -4.09
C GLN A 157 -13.95 11.31 -4.83
N ASP A 158 -13.13 11.02 -5.84
CA ASP A 158 -13.28 9.85 -6.70
C ASP A 158 -12.58 8.60 -6.16
N THR A 159 -12.22 8.59 -4.89
CA THR A 159 -11.79 7.38 -4.19
C THR A 159 -12.81 6.97 -3.14
N VAL A 160 -12.83 5.68 -2.80
CA VAL A 160 -13.63 5.13 -1.71
C VAL A 160 -12.82 4.10 -0.93
N VAL A 161 -13.00 4.07 0.38
CA VAL A 161 -12.50 2.97 1.22
C VAL A 161 -13.58 1.90 1.27
N SER A 162 -13.31 0.76 0.68
CA SER A 162 -14.22 -0.37 0.58
C SER A 162 -13.70 -1.57 1.35
N THR A 163 -14.55 -2.22 2.12
CA THR A 163 -14.28 -3.56 2.69
C THR A 163 -14.81 -4.69 1.80
N ARG A 164 -15.44 -4.32 0.68
CA ARG A 164 -16.05 -5.29 -0.24
C ARG A 164 -15.09 -5.85 -1.28
N VAL A 165 -13.85 -5.32 -1.34
CA VAL A 165 -12.80 -5.82 -2.23
C VAL A 165 -12.21 -7.12 -1.68
N ASP A 166 -11.81 -7.14 -0.39
CA ASP A 166 -11.16 -8.29 0.25
C ASP A 166 -11.47 -8.46 1.74
N GLY A 167 -12.48 -7.75 2.24
CA GLY A 167 -12.87 -7.80 3.64
C GLY A 167 -12.06 -6.88 4.55
N MET A 168 -11.04 -6.19 4.03
CA MET A 168 -10.26 -5.19 4.74
C MET A 168 -10.49 -3.79 4.14
N PRO A 169 -10.34 -2.71 4.92
CA PRO A 169 -10.42 -1.35 4.38
C PRO A 169 -9.39 -1.15 3.26
N HIS A 170 -9.86 -0.94 2.03
CA HIS A 170 -9.05 -0.82 0.84
C HIS A 170 -9.46 0.42 0.07
N ARG A 171 -8.57 1.42 -0.07
CA ARG A 171 -8.85 2.62 -0.85
C ARG A 171 -8.59 2.37 -2.33
N VAL A 172 -9.61 2.61 -3.12
CA VAL A 172 -9.63 2.37 -4.56
C VAL A 172 -10.34 3.51 -5.29
N LEU A 173 -10.09 3.64 -6.59
CA LEU A 173 -10.87 4.55 -7.44
C LEU A 173 -12.33 4.08 -7.52
N ARG A 174 -13.24 5.05 -7.56
CA ARG A 174 -14.65 4.81 -7.91
C ARG A 174 -14.75 4.47 -9.39
N THR A 175 -14.95 3.20 -9.68
CA THR A 175 -15.24 2.66 -11.01
C THR A 175 -16.66 2.07 -11.04
N GLY A 176 -17.17 1.72 -12.22
CA GLY A 176 -18.45 1.03 -12.34
C GLY A 176 -18.50 -0.25 -11.50
N LEU A 177 -17.41 -1.04 -11.50
CA LEU A 177 -17.27 -2.25 -10.67
C LEU A 177 -17.35 -1.93 -9.17
N VAL A 178 -16.57 -0.95 -8.71
CA VAL A 178 -16.52 -0.57 -7.29
C VAL A 178 -17.88 -0.04 -6.82
N ASN A 179 -18.54 0.82 -7.60
CA ASN A 179 -19.88 1.30 -7.28
C ASN A 179 -20.91 0.17 -7.23
N ALA A 180 -20.81 -0.82 -8.11
CA ALA A 180 -21.68 -2.01 -8.08
C ALA A 180 -21.43 -2.86 -6.82
N LEU A 181 -20.19 -3.01 -6.38
CA LEU A 181 -19.84 -3.69 -5.13
C LEU A 181 -20.39 -2.94 -3.91
N GLU A 182 -20.25 -1.62 -3.87
CA GLU A 182 -20.73 -0.75 -2.75
C GLU A 182 -22.26 -0.69 -2.69
N SER A 183 -22.95 -0.70 -3.83
CA SER A 183 -24.44 -0.66 -3.88
C SER A 183 -25.13 -1.93 -3.32
N GLY A 184 -24.36 -2.94 -2.94
CA GLY A 184 -24.88 -4.12 -2.25
C GLY A 184 -25.64 -5.10 -3.14
N SER A 185 -25.50 -5.04 -4.47
CA SER A 185 -26.07 -6.04 -5.37
C SER A 185 -25.28 -7.36 -5.28
N PRO A 186 -25.74 -8.37 -4.49
CA PRO A 186 -24.97 -9.60 -4.26
C PRO A 186 -24.77 -10.41 -5.55
N VAL A 187 -25.69 -10.30 -6.49
CA VAL A 187 -25.71 -11.11 -7.71
C VAL A 187 -24.61 -10.72 -8.69
N LYS A 188 -24.36 -9.42 -8.89
CA LYS A 188 -23.31 -8.95 -9.81
C LYS A 188 -21.91 -9.22 -9.25
N GLY A 189 -21.71 -9.02 -7.94
CA GLY A 189 -20.43 -9.33 -7.27
C GLY A 189 -20.11 -10.82 -7.30
N MET A 190 -21.10 -11.68 -7.13
CA MET A 190 -20.94 -13.14 -7.13
C MET A 190 -20.64 -13.68 -8.55
N LEU A 191 -21.28 -13.15 -9.58
CA LEU A 191 -21.00 -13.50 -10.98
C LEU A 191 -19.57 -13.09 -11.39
N ALA A 192 -19.15 -11.88 -11.04
CA ALA A 192 -17.77 -11.43 -11.27
C ALA A 192 -16.75 -12.28 -10.50
N ALA A 193 -17.03 -12.65 -9.26
CA ALA A 193 -16.16 -13.51 -8.44
C ALA A 193 -16.01 -14.92 -9.05
N VAL A 194 -17.09 -15.52 -9.56
CA VAL A 194 -17.04 -16.84 -10.22
C VAL A 194 -16.27 -16.79 -11.55
N GLN A 195 -16.49 -15.76 -12.36
CA GLN A 195 -15.73 -15.57 -13.60
C GLN A 195 -14.24 -15.36 -13.33
N ASN A 196 -13.89 -14.57 -12.32
CA ASN A 196 -12.51 -14.33 -11.92
C ASN A 196 -11.86 -15.57 -11.28
N ALA A 197 -12.59 -16.37 -10.50
CA ALA A 197 -12.09 -17.64 -9.95
C ALA A 197 -11.76 -18.65 -11.06
N ASN A 198 -12.58 -18.74 -12.11
CA ASN A 198 -12.29 -19.56 -13.28
C ASN A 198 -11.05 -19.06 -14.03
N LYS A 199 -10.91 -17.74 -14.20
CA LYS A 199 -9.72 -17.10 -14.83
C LYS A 199 -8.46 -17.33 -13.99
N PHE A 200 -8.57 -17.23 -12.67
CA PHE A 200 -7.47 -17.52 -11.72
C PHE A 200 -6.99 -18.96 -11.83
N LYS A 201 -7.94 -19.92 -11.86
CA LYS A 201 -7.62 -21.34 -12.06
C LYS A 201 -6.87 -21.58 -13.38
N SER A 202 -7.30 -20.96 -14.47
CA SER A 202 -6.66 -21.13 -15.78
C SER A 202 -5.24 -20.53 -15.83
N MET A 203 -4.99 -19.47 -15.05
CA MET A 203 -3.69 -18.78 -15.04
C MET A 203 -2.68 -19.40 -14.07
N THR A 204 -3.14 -19.93 -12.93
CA THR A 204 -2.25 -20.49 -11.89
C THR A 204 -2.09 -22.00 -11.99
N GLY A 205 -2.91 -22.68 -12.79
CA GLY A 205 -2.94 -24.14 -12.84
C GLY A 205 -3.44 -24.81 -11.54
N MET A 206 -3.88 -24.04 -10.54
CA MET A 206 -4.33 -24.55 -9.23
C MET A 206 -5.60 -25.39 -9.38
N LYS A 207 -5.63 -26.53 -8.68
CA LYS A 207 -6.81 -27.38 -8.63
C LYS A 207 -7.86 -26.79 -7.69
N TRP A 208 -9.15 -26.96 -7.99
CA TRP A 208 -10.26 -26.52 -7.13
C TRP A 208 -10.15 -27.01 -5.68
N GLN A 209 -9.56 -28.19 -5.47
CA GLN A 209 -9.32 -28.75 -4.14
C GLN A 209 -8.31 -27.95 -3.32
N ALA A 210 -7.27 -27.38 -3.95
CA ALA A 210 -6.32 -26.49 -3.29
C ALA A 210 -6.98 -25.18 -2.91
N LEU A 211 -7.73 -24.54 -3.83
CA LEU A 211 -8.50 -23.32 -3.57
C LEU A 211 -9.52 -23.49 -2.44
N ALA A 212 -10.22 -24.64 -2.40
CA ALA A 212 -11.17 -24.95 -1.33
C ALA A 212 -10.48 -25.14 0.03
N ARG A 213 -9.31 -25.81 0.04
CA ARG A 213 -8.51 -26.02 1.25
C ARG A 213 -7.97 -24.71 1.80
N ASP A 214 -7.44 -23.84 0.93
CA ASP A 214 -6.94 -22.51 1.31
C ASP A 214 -8.08 -21.63 1.84
N GLY A 215 -9.25 -21.67 1.21
CA GLY A 215 -10.45 -21.01 1.71
C GLY A 215 -10.90 -21.51 3.10
N LEU A 216 -10.81 -22.81 3.35
CA LEU A 216 -11.10 -23.42 4.67
C LEU A 216 -10.09 -22.99 5.72
N ASN A 217 -8.79 -22.93 5.38
CA ASN A 217 -7.74 -22.48 6.27
C ASN A 217 -7.90 -20.99 6.61
N MET A 218 -8.21 -20.15 5.62
CA MET A 218 -8.53 -18.72 5.84
C MET A 218 -9.76 -18.55 6.74
N LYS A 219 -10.78 -19.40 6.61
CA LYS A 219 -11.98 -19.38 7.45
C LYS A 219 -11.67 -19.73 8.91
N LYS A 220 -10.80 -20.72 9.13
CA LYS A 220 -10.38 -21.11 10.48
C LYS A 220 -9.49 -20.09 11.16
N ALA A 221 -8.69 -19.34 10.39
CA ALA A 221 -7.74 -18.35 10.87
C ALA A 221 -8.34 -16.94 11.07
N SER A 222 -9.59 -16.70 10.65
CA SER A 222 -10.21 -15.37 10.72
C SER A 222 -11.74 -15.44 10.86
N ASP A 223 -12.34 -14.42 11.48
CA ASP A 223 -13.80 -14.25 11.59
C ASP A 223 -14.46 -13.81 10.26
N ARG A 224 -13.78 -13.98 9.13
CA ARG A 224 -14.29 -13.58 7.81
C ARG A 224 -15.43 -14.49 7.36
N THR A 225 -16.39 -13.90 6.65
CA THR A 225 -17.43 -14.66 5.96
C THR A 225 -16.86 -15.40 4.73
N TRP A 226 -17.51 -16.46 4.28
CA TRP A 226 -17.12 -17.16 3.04
C TRP A 226 -17.05 -16.23 1.84
N GLN A 227 -17.94 -15.25 1.75
CA GLN A 227 -17.94 -14.24 0.71
C GLN A 227 -16.66 -13.38 0.75
N GLN A 228 -16.25 -12.94 1.93
CA GLN A 228 -15.01 -12.18 2.12
C GLN A 228 -13.75 -13.00 1.77
N ILE A 229 -13.76 -14.31 2.07
CA ILE A 229 -12.64 -15.21 1.74
C ILE A 229 -12.50 -15.38 0.23
N VAL A 230 -13.62 -15.62 -0.47
CA VAL A 230 -13.62 -15.71 -1.94
C VAL A 230 -13.18 -14.39 -2.57
N MET A 231 -13.61 -13.26 -2.03
CA MET A 231 -13.20 -11.93 -2.51
C MET A 231 -11.72 -11.67 -2.22
N ALA A 232 -11.21 -12.00 -1.04
CA ALA A 232 -9.80 -11.84 -0.70
C ALA A 232 -8.88 -12.66 -1.62
N ALA A 233 -9.28 -13.88 -1.97
CA ALA A 233 -8.57 -14.73 -2.92
C ALA A 233 -8.55 -14.14 -4.35
N ASN A 234 -9.56 -13.33 -4.71
CA ASN A 234 -9.67 -12.68 -6.03
C ASN A 234 -8.95 -11.33 -6.10
N THR A 235 -8.58 -10.71 -4.98
CA THR A 235 -7.98 -9.37 -4.97
C THR A 235 -6.74 -9.24 -5.84
N PRO A 236 -5.75 -10.16 -5.81
CA PRO A 236 -4.60 -10.10 -6.70
C PRO A 236 -5.00 -10.09 -8.18
N MET A 237 -6.06 -10.83 -8.54
CA MET A 237 -6.56 -10.91 -9.90
C MET A 237 -7.27 -9.62 -10.32
N LEU A 238 -8.07 -9.04 -9.43
CA LEU A 238 -8.74 -7.75 -9.68
C LEU A 238 -7.74 -6.63 -9.86
N LEU A 239 -6.69 -6.59 -9.04
CA LEU A 239 -5.60 -5.62 -9.18
C LEU A 239 -4.81 -5.85 -10.47
N LYS A 240 -4.51 -7.10 -10.82
CA LYS A 240 -3.83 -7.44 -12.07
C LYS A 240 -4.67 -7.07 -13.29
N ALA A 241 -5.96 -7.40 -13.29
CA ALA A 241 -6.87 -7.05 -14.37
C ALA A 241 -6.92 -5.53 -14.59
N GLY A 242 -7.00 -4.73 -13.51
CA GLY A 242 -7.01 -3.27 -13.60
C GLY A 242 -5.66 -2.67 -13.96
N LEU A 243 -4.63 -2.92 -13.15
CA LEU A 243 -3.35 -2.20 -13.22
C LEU A 243 -2.33 -2.78 -14.23
N VAL A 244 -2.46 -4.05 -14.60
CA VAL A 244 -1.50 -4.71 -15.51
C VAL A 244 -2.13 -5.01 -16.89
N GLU A 245 -3.36 -5.55 -16.87
CA GLU A 245 -4.06 -5.92 -18.12
C GLU A 245 -4.88 -4.76 -18.70
N GLY A 246 -5.04 -3.65 -17.99
CA GLY A 246 -5.77 -2.46 -18.45
C GLY A 246 -7.30 -2.63 -18.49
N ASN A 247 -7.83 -3.71 -17.93
CA ASN A 247 -9.27 -3.94 -17.88
C ASN A 247 -9.88 -3.29 -16.61
N THR A 248 -10.17 -2.01 -16.72
CA THR A 248 -10.69 -1.21 -15.60
C THR A 248 -12.17 -1.46 -15.28
N GLU A 249 -12.91 -2.11 -16.18
CA GLU A 249 -14.29 -2.52 -15.92
C GLU A 249 -14.38 -3.80 -15.08
N ALA A 250 -13.38 -4.68 -15.21
CA ALA A 250 -13.30 -5.94 -14.46
C ALA A 250 -12.28 -5.91 -13.32
N GLY A 251 -11.48 -4.85 -13.22
CA GLY A 251 -10.40 -4.69 -12.27
C GLY A 251 -10.68 -3.63 -11.21
N VAL A 252 -9.87 -3.70 -10.14
CA VAL A 252 -9.85 -2.70 -9.08
C VAL A 252 -8.57 -1.87 -9.21
N LEU A 253 -8.70 -0.56 -9.09
CA LEU A 253 -7.62 0.40 -9.21
C LEU A 253 -7.30 0.97 -7.83
N ALA A 254 -6.26 0.42 -7.17
CA ALA A 254 -5.79 0.93 -5.88
C ALA A 254 -5.24 2.35 -6.05
N SER A 255 -5.74 3.30 -5.27
CA SER A 255 -5.34 4.71 -5.38
C SER A 255 -5.40 5.42 -4.05
N GLY A 256 -4.39 6.23 -3.75
CA GLY A 256 -4.47 7.22 -2.69
C GLY A 256 -5.37 8.39 -3.10
N GLN A 257 -5.87 9.12 -2.11
CA GLN A 257 -6.74 10.27 -2.31
C GLN A 257 -6.05 11.42 -3.07
N VAL A 258 -4.72 11.44 -3.06
CA VAL A 258 -3.89 12.41 -3.82
C VAL A 258 -4.09 12.35 -5.33
N VAL A 259 -4.76 11.34 -5.86
CA VAL A 259 -5.06 11.22 -7.29
C VAL A 259 -5.67 12.51 -7.84
N GLY A 260 -6.56 13.16 -7.09
CA GLY A 260 -7.19 14.42 -7.49
C GLY A 260 -6.27 15.65 -7.49
N MET A 261 -4.99 15.49 -7.17
CA MET A 261 -3.99 16.55 -7.17
C MET A 261 -2.88 16.30 -8.21
N ILE A 262 -3.02 15.23 -9.01
CA ILE A 262 -2.00 14.80 -9.98
C ILE A 262 -2.57 15.02 -11.39
N GLU A 263 -1.89 15.85 -12.17
CA GLU A 263 -2.36 16.31 -13.48
C GLU A 263 -1.42 15.91 -14.64
N ASP A 264 -0.28 15.27 -14.32
CA ASP A 264 0.75 14.96 -15.31
C ASP A 264 1.44 13.61 -15.11
N LEU A 265 2.20 13.19 -16.12
CA LEU A 265 2.95 11.92 -16.16
C LEU A 265 4.45 12.20 -16.43
N PRO A 266 5.19 12.86 -15.53
CA PRO A 266 6.62 13.08 -15.70
C PRO A 266 7.39 11.77 -15.60
N SER A 267 8.66 11.76 -16.02
CA SER A 267 9.58 10.69 -15.64
C SER A 267 9.82 10.67 -14.11
N CYS A 268 10.32 9.55 -13.58
CA CYS A 268 10.69 9.49 -12.17
C CYS A 268 11.78 10.51 -11.82
N ASP A 269 12.75 10.72 -12.71
CA ASP A 269 13.81 11.70 -12.51
C ASP A 269 13.25 13.12 -12.44
N GLU A 270 12.47 13.54 -13.42
CA GLU A 270 11.82 14.87 -13.42
C GLU A 270 10.95 15.07 -12.17
N LEU A 271 10.22 14.03 -11.76
CA LEU A 271 9.38 14.10 -10.57
C LEU A 271 10.21 14.31 -9.30
N ILE A 272 11.30 13.56 -9.13
CA ILE A 272 12.19 13.68 -7.96
C ILE A 272 12.83 15.06 -7.92
N GLN A 273 13.36 15.55 -9.05
CA GLN A 273 13.95 16.89 -9.14
C GLN A 273 12.92 17.98 -8.79
N ARG A 274 11.70 17.85 -9.31
CA ARG A 274 10.59 18.77 -9.01
C ARG A 274 10.22 18.77 -7.54
N ILE A 275 10.08 17.60 -6.92
CA ILE A 275 9.74 17.47 -5.49
C ILE A 275 10.85 18.12 -4.63
N MET A 276 12.11 17.83 -4.93
CA MET A 276 13.23 18.39 -4.18
C MET A 276 13.35 19.92 -4.37
N GLY A 277 13.19 20.43 -5.59
CA GLY A 277 13.17 21.86 -5.86
C GLY A 277 12.04 22.59 -5.12
N GLN A 278 10.81 22.05 -5.17
CA GLN A 278 9.67 22.58 -4.43
C GLN A 278 9.89 22.56 -2.91
N ALA A 279 10.50 21.49 -2.39
CA ALA A 279 10.81 21.38 -0.96
C ALA A 279 11.83 22.45 -0.53
N HIS A 280 12.91 22.65 -1.28
CA HIS A 280 13.90 23.70 -1.02
C HIS A 280 13.25 25.09 -1.01
N GLN A 281 12.49 25.41 -2.07
CA GLN A 281 11.80 26.71 -2.17
C GLN A 281 10.85 26.93 -0.98
N ARG A 282 10.14 25.87 -0.56
CA ARG A 282 9.22 25.97 0.57
C ARG A 282 9.96 26.19 1.90
N LEU A 283 11.07 25.50 2.12
CA LEU A 283 11.91 25.69 3.32
C LEU A 283 12.49 27.10 3.38
N GLU A 284 12.97 27.66 2.26
CA GLU A 284 13.42 29.05 2.19
C GLU A 284 12.30 30.03 2.55
N THR A 285 11.10 29.82 1.99
CA THR A 285 9.93 30.64 2.34
C THR A 285 9.64 30.61 3.83
N LEU A 286 9.63 29.39 4.45
CA LEU A 286 9.35 29.23 5.88
C LEU A 286 10.43 29.87 6.76
N ARG A 287 11.70 29.81 6.34
CA ARG A 287 12.82 30.46 7.04
C ARG A 287 12.66 31.98 7.11
N ASN A 288 12.05 32.59 6.11
CA ASN A 288 11.83 34.02 6.04
C ASN A 288 10.57 34.51 6.81
N PHE A 289 9.80 33.59 7.43
CA PHE A 289 8.68 33.95 8.32
C PHE A 289 9.11 34.24 9.77
N GLY A 290 10.34 34.01 10.13
CA GLY A 290 10.93 34.32 11.43
C GLY A 290 12.01 35.36 11.31
#